data_f3b4de66a2d297cf9121e0f666763507
#
_entry.id   f3b4de66a2d297cf9121e0f666763507
#
_cell.length_a   1.000
_cell.length_b   1.000
_cell.length_c   1.000
_cell.angle_alpha   90.00
_cell.angle_beta   90.00
_cell.angle_gamma   90.00
#
_symmetry.space_group_name_H-M   'P 1'
#
loop_
_entity.id
_entity.type
_entity.pdbx_description
1 polymer ?
#
loop_
_entity_poly.entity_id
_entity_poly.type
_entity_poly.pdbx_seq_one_letter_code
_entity_poly.pdbx_strand_id
1 'polypeptide(L)'
;MRVAFLPPPPLAPSTATGALVDYSLRRGLQELRLAQSFEDLVCLPSLTGVDSYVYQHETVRKVLRHFKGRALLADEVGLGKTIEACLVLKEYWARGMVRKALVLAPPSLVSQWKGELTEKFGFAPASPDGAEFRRDPERFWKNEPLVVASIAMARLEPHVTALAGTPWDMVIVDEAHCLKNRASANWKLVDSLEKRFILMLTATPVENNLIELYNLITLLKPGLLATESEFRKLYVNAAKPKSPKNPERLRALLGEVMVRNTRSAADVRLPHRVAASVVVAPSPAEAELYERVSAYVADRYRTGKQSGVMALDWMQRQAGSSPQALHRSIVRRLSDRDRPDRRNVSELESILDVASRVGDGSKGIQLGEMLAGRKAKTVVFTEFVPTLEHLAEICRRRNIRYSLFSGDLSRGDKDAAIARFRDEADVLLSTGAGGEGRNLQFADTVINFDLPWNPMRLEQRVGRVHRIGQEHDVFIFNFCQAGTVEEHLLRVLHDKVNMFELVVGEMDAILGSLDDARDFAELVMDLWLSARQSGEVEQVFEELGQRLLAAKAEHAKVKEFDEALFHRDFEV
;
A
#
# COMPACT_ATOMS: atom_id res chain seq x y z
N MET A 1 15.67 28.78 22.18
CA MET A 1 16.21 28.81 23.56
C MET A 1 17.65 28.32 23.48
N ARG A 2 18.67 29.19 23.72
CA ARG A 2 20.07 28.76 23.73
C ARG A 2 20.35 28.17 25.10
N VAL A 3 20.62 26.88 25.17
CA VAL A 3 21.15 26.24 26.37
C VAL A 3 22.62 26.65 26.52
N ALA A 4 22.92 27.51 27.47
CA ALA A 4 24.29 27.81 27.84
C ALA A 4 24.76 26.72 28.82
N PHE A 5 25.70 25.91 28.39
CA PHE A 5 26.44 25.05 29.31
C PHE A 5 27.33 25.95 30.19
N LEU A 6 26.92 26.16 31.41
CA LEU A 6 27.81 26.72 32.41
C LEU A 6 28.91 25.66 32.74
N PRO A 7 30.19 26.04 32.78
CA PRO A 7 31.20 25.11 33.23
C PRO A 7 30.83 24.61 34.63
N PRO A 8 31.05 23.32 34.92
CA PRO A 8 30.76 22.79 36.24
C PRO A 8 31.53 23.63 37.27
N PRO A 9 30.93 23.96 38.42
CA PRO A 9 31.65 24.65 39.48
C PRO A 9 32.89 23.86 39.84
N PRO A 10 34.01 24.53 40.16
CA PRO A 10 35.22 23.82 40.52
C PRO A 10 34.89 22.86 41.67
N LEU A 11 35.18 21.58 41.47
CA LEU A 11 35.00 20.55 42.48
C LEU A 11 35.93 20.90 43.63
N ALA A 12 35.38 21.40 44.73
CA ALA A 12 36.12 21.48 45.97
C ALA A 12 36.58 20.05 46.33
N PRO A 13 37.82 19.83 46.76
CA PRO A 13 38.24 18.51 47.15
C PRO A 13 37.45 18.08 48.39
N SER A 14 36.38 17.33 48.11
CA SER A 14 35.54 16.71 49.13
C SER A 14 36.25 15.44 49.59
N THR A 15 36.61 15.38 50.86
CA THR A 15 37.11 14.17 51.51
C THR A 15 36.02 13.10 51.73
N ALA A 16 34.82 13.35 51.33
CA ALA A 16 33.72 12.39 51.39
C ALA A 16 33.64 11.57 50.10
N THR A 17 34.16 10.38 50.13
CA THR A 17 33.90 9.34 49.09
C THR A 17 32.44 8.92 49.16
N GLY A 18 31.63 9.43 48.23
CA GLY A 18 30.24 8.94 48.06
C GLY A 18 30.26 7.46 47.66
N ALA A 19 29.34 6.69 48.19
CA ALA A 19 29.22 5.27 47.85
C ALA A 19 29.00 5.10 46.35
N LEU A 20 29.63 4.10 45.75
CA LEU A 20 29.47 3.75 44.33
C LEU A 20 27.99 3.57 43.97
N VAL A 21 27.18 3.13 44.92
CA VAL A 21 25.73 3.00 44.84
C VAL A 21 25.06 4.35 44.60
N ASP A 22 25.46 5.42 45.28
CA ASP A 22 24.91 6.77 45.11
C ASP A 22 25.23 7.34 43.73
N TYR A 23 26.43 7.09 43.22
CA TYR A 23 26.82 7.44 41.87
C TYR A 23 25.98 6.68 40.83
N SER A 24 25.80 5.38 41.03
CA SER A 24 24.98 4.53 40.14
C SER A 24 23.52 4.95 40.14
N LEU A 25 22.97 5.30 41.31
CA LEU A 25 21.60 5.81 41.45
C LEU A 25 21.42 7.19 40.78
N ARG A 26 22.38 8.12 40.99
CA ARG A 26 22.35 9.43 40.35
C ARG A 26 22.47 9.32 38.83
N ARG A 27 23.34 8.45 38.34
CA ARG A 27 23.50 8.17 36.93
C ARG A 27 22.20 7.56 36.34
N GLY A 28 21.63 6.56 37.00
CA GLY A 28 20.35 5.94 36.58
C GLY A 28 19.19 6.95 36.59
N LEU A 29 19.15 7.85 37.59
CA LEU A 29 18.16 8.93 37.64
C LEU A 29 18.34 9.93 36.48
N GLN A 30 19.57 10.24 36.13
CA GLN A 30 19.90 11.17 35.05
C GLN A 30 19.58 10.52 33.68
N GLU A 31 19.90 9.24 33.50
CA GLU A 31 19.52 8.45 32.32
C GLU A 31 18.00 8.36 32.19
N LEU A 32 17.26 8.16 33.30
CA LEU A 32 15.78 8.19 33.31
C LEU A 32 15.22 9.57 32.94
N ARG A 33 15.83 10.67 33.40
CA ARG A 33 15.41 12.03 33.03
C ARG A 33 15.67 12.32 31.56
N LEU A 34 16.82 11.92 31.03
CA LEU A 34 17.15 12.04 29.62
C LEU A 34 16.25 11.17 28.74
N ALA A 35 15.90 9.97 29.21
CA ALA A 35 14.98 9.08 28.51
C ALA A 35 13.53 9.62 28.43
N GLN A 36 13.13 10.52 29.32
CA GLN A 36 11.79 11.11 29.34
C GLN A 36 11.67 12.40 28.52
N SER A 37 12.76 13.04 28.15
CA SER A 37 12.71 14.23 27.30
C SER A 37 12.72 13.82 25.81
N PHE A 38 11.58 13.59 25.20
CA PHE A 38 11.47 13.30 23.76
C PHE A 38 11.66 14.55 22.87
N GLU A 39 12.49 15.50 23.28
CA GLU A 39 12.81 16.68 22.45
C GLU A 39 13.71 16.29 21.30
N ASP A 40 14.74 15.48 21.59
CA ASP A 40 15.61 14.91 20.59
C ASP A 40 15.24 13.45 20.31
N LEU A 41 15.03 13.13 19.04
CA LEU A 41 14.75 11.78 18.59
C LEU A 41 16.07 11.03 18.41
N VAL A 42 16.40 10.13 19.35
CA VAL A 42 17.67 9.39 19.36
C VAL A 42 17.75 8.33 18.25
N CYS A 43 16.63 7.98 17.65
CA CYS A 43 16.59 6.99 16.57
C CYS A 43 17.08 7.55 15.22
N LEU A 44 17.02 8.88 14.97
CA LEU A 44 17.29 9.49 13.67
C LEU A 44 18.67 9.13 13.07
N PRO A 45 19.79 9.15 13.82
CA PRO A 45 21.09 8.79 13.25
C PRO A 45 21.21 7.32 12.78
N SER A 46 20.29 6.46 13.21
CA SER A 46 20.29 5.02 12.86
C SER A 46 19.42 4.69 11.63
N LEU A 47 18.77 5.69 11.04
CA LEU A 47 17.90 5.51 9.90
C LEU A 47 18.67 5.54 8.58
N THR A 48 18.17 4.80 7.59
CA THR A 48 18.78 4.73 6.26
C THR A 48 17.72 5.02 5.20
N GLY A 49 17.98 6.01 4.34
CA GLY A 49 17.06 6.32 3.22
C GLY A 49 15.68 6.83 3.66
N VAL A 50 15.60 7.50 4.80
CA VAL A 50 14.40 8.21 5.28
C VAL A 50 14.63 9.69 5.07
N ASP A 51 13.77 10.31 4.26
CA ASP A 51 13.75 11.77 4.12
C ASP A 51 13.22 12.38 5.42
N SER A 52 13.86 13.47 5.83
CA SER A 52 13.56 14.13 7.10
C SER A 52 12.60 15.29 6.89
N TYR A 53 11.35 15.12 7.31
CA TYR A 53 10.32 16.17 7.25
C TYR A 53 9.99 16.68 8.64
N VAL A 54 9.95 18.00 8.80
CA VAL A 54 9.73 18.67 10.10
C VAL A 54 8.40 18.23 10.71
N TYR A 55 7.31 18.23 9.94
CA TYR A 55 5.99 17.83 10.43
C TYR A 55 5.95 16.38 10.95
N GLN A 56 6.68 15.45 10.32
CA GLN A 56 6.75 14.06 10.81
C GLN A 56 7.45 13.99 12.17
N HIS A 57 8.54 14.74 12.36
CA HIS A 57 9.23 14.79 13.63
C HIS A 57 8.36 15.43 14.73
N GLU A 58 7.62 16.49 14.39
CA GLU A 58 6.69 17.11 15.34
C GLU A 58 5.53 16.16 15.69
N THR A 59 4.97 15.46 14.71
CA THR A 59 3.98 14.39 14.95
C THR A 59 4.54 13.35 15.92
N VAL A 60 5.75 12.85 15.67
CA VAL A 60 6.41 11.86 16.55
C VAL A 60 6.59 12.42 17.96
N ARG A 61 7.12 13.64 18.10
CA ARG A 61 7.28 14.31 19.41
C ARG A 61 5.95 14.45 20.14
N LYS A 62 4.89 14.87 19.45
CA LYS A 62 3.54 15.02 20.01
C LYS A 62 3.00 13.67 20.50
N VAL A 63 3.17 12.59 19.71
CA VAL A 63 2.78 11.24 20.11
C VAL A 63 3.54 10.75 21.35
N LEU A 64 4.84 10.96 21.40
CA LEU A 64 5.68 10.50 22.50
C LEU A 64 5.43 11.29 23.81
N ARG A 65 5.33 12.62 23.71
CA ARG A 65 5.25 13.53 24.87
C ARG A 65 3.83 13.69 25.40
N HIS A 66 2.88 13.95 24.49
CA HIS A 66 1.51 14.30 24.87
C HIS A 66 0.58 13.10 24.89
N PHE A 67 0.63 12.26 23.85
CA PHE A 67 -0.26 11.11 23.73
C PHE A 67 0.30 9.85 24.37
N LYS A 68 1.57 9.89 24.81
CA LYS A 68 2.23 8.80 25.53
C LYS A 68 2.14 7.46 24.80
N GLY A 69 2.29 7.50 23.47
CA GLY A 69 2.26 6.34 22.60
C GLY A 69 0.88 5.75 22.32
N ARG A 70 -0.20 6.50 22.58
CA ARG A 70 -1.58 6.09 22.28
C ARG A 70 -2.21 7.13 21.37
N ALA A 71 -2.11 6.93 20.07
CA ALA A 71 -2.46 7.94 19.08
C ALA A 71 -3.20 7.40 17.87
N LEU A 72 -4.08 8.23 17.31
CA LEU A 72 -4.63 8.11 15.97
C LEU A 72 -3.86 9.05 15.04
N LEU A 73 -3.11 8.48 14.10
CA LEU A 73 -2.45 9.22 13.04
C LEU A 73 -3.43 9.29 11.86
N ALA A 74 -4.02 10.47 11.67
CA ALA A 74 -5.08 10.72 10.71
C ALA A 74 -4.65 11.64 9.55
N ASP A 75 -3.36 11.71 9.28
CA ASP A 75 -2.77 12.52 8.22
C ASP A 75 -3.35 12.18 6.85
N GLU A 76 -3.37 13.16 5.95
CA GLU A 76 -3.74 12.92 4.56
C GLU A 76 -2.90 11.81 3.93
N VAL A 77 -3.49 11.15 2.95
CA VAL A 77 -2.81 10.07 2.23
C VAL A 77 -1.54 10.61 1.55
N GLY A 78 -0.44 9.84 1.67
CA GLY A 78 0.84 10.21 1.06
C GLY A 78 1.77 11.04 1.95
N LEU A 79 1.35 11.50 3.13
CA LEU A 79 2.20 12.22 4.08
C LEU A 79 3.13 11.31 4.90
N GLY A 80 3.04 10.00 4.75
CA GLY A 80 3.99 9.06 5.37
C GLY A 80 3.63 8.62 6.77
N LYS A 81 2.34 8.43 7.09
CA LYS A 81 1.87 7.83 8.37
C LYS A 81 2.65 6.59 8.80
N THR A 82 2.98 5.71 7.84
CA THR A 82 3.80 4.52 8.08
C THR A 82 5.18 4.88 8.62
N ILE A 83 5.82 5.91 8.05
CA ILE A 83 7.13 6.41 8.50
C ILE A 83 7.02 6.98 9.91
N GLU A 84 5.99 7.79 10.20
CA GLU A 84 5.75 8.33 11.54
C GLU A 84 5.56 7.23 12.58
N ALA A 85 4.75 6.22 12.27
CA ALA A 85 4.55 5.07 13.16
C ALA A 85 5.84 4.27 13.38
N CYS A 86 6.63 4.07 12.33
CA CYS A 86 7.94 3.43 12.42
C CYS A 86 8.94 4.26 13.23
N LEU A 87 8.92 5.60 13.10
CA LEU A 87 9.74 6.51 13.92
C LEU A 87 9.38 6.39 15.41
N VAL A 88 8.08 6.40 15.76
CA VAL A 88 7.63 6.20 17.15
C VAL A 88 8.07 4.84 17.68
N LEU A 89 7.89 3.77 16.90
CA LEU A 89 8.34 2.42 17.26
C LEU A 89 9.85 2.38 17.48
N LYS A 90 10.63 2.94 16.55
CA LYS A 90 12.10 2.94 16.62
C LYS A 90 12.61 3.73 17.81
N GLU A 91 11.99 4.87 18.12
CA GLU A 91 12.34 5.70 19.26
C GLU A 91 12.08 4.97 20.58
N TYR A 92 10.90 4.37 20.76
CA TYR A 92 10.60 3.57 21.95
C TYR A 92 11.50 2.33 22.06
N TRP A 93 11.84 1.72 20.93
CA TRP A 93 12.74 0.57 20.90
C TRP A 93 14.16 0.95 21.29
N ALA A 94 14.69 2.05 20.74
CA ALA A 94 16.03 2.57 21.07
C ALA A 94 16.16 2.95 22.55
N ARG A 95 15.07 3.43 23.15
CA ARG A 95 15.01 3.76 24.59
C ARG A 95 14.68 2.55 25.49
N GLY A 96 14.53 1.36 24.94
CA GLY A 96 14.21 0.15 25.70
C GLY A 96 12.81 0.11 26.31
N MET A 97 11.91 1.01 25.88
CA MET A 97 10.53 1.09 26.35
C MET A 97 9.60 0.08 25.65
N VAL A 98 9.98 -0.37 24.44
CA VAL A 98 9.33 -1.40 23.64
C VAL A 98 10.35 -2.48 23.31
N ARG A 99 10.01 -3.72 23.57
CA ARG A 99 10.78 -4.92 23.23
C ARG A 99 9.97 -5.92 22.43
N LYS A 100 8.62 -5.79 22.48
CA LYS A 100 7.71 -6.65 21.77
C LYS A 100 6.63 -5.83 21.09
N ALA A 101 6.54 -5.91 19.75
CA ALA A 101 5.61 -5.13 18.98
C ALA A 101 4.87 -5.97 17.93
N LEU A 102 3.60 -5.63 17.69
CA LEU A 102 2.73 -6.22 16.69
C LEU A 102 2.24 -5.14 15.73
N VAL A 103 2.45 -5.35 14.43
CA VAL A 103 1.86 -4.55 13.36
C VAL A 103 0.77 -5.36 12.69
N LEU A 104 -0.45 -4.85 12.71
CA LEU A 104 -1.62 -5.40 12.03
C LEU A 104 -1.93 -4.52 10.82
N ALA A 105 -1.84 -5.09 9.63
CA ALA A 105 -2.05 -4.38 8.38
C ALA A 105 -3.02 -5.14 7.45
N PRO A 106 -3.60 -4.50 6.43
CA PRO A 106 -4.27 -5.21 5.34
C PRO A 106 -3.32 -6.22 4.68
N PRO A 107 -3.84 -7.35 4.14
CA PRO A 107 -2.99 -8.37 3.50
C PRO A 107 -2.06 -7.82 2.42
N SER A 108 -2.51 -6.85 1.64
CA SER A 108 -1.75 -6.18 0.57
C SER A 108 -0.58 -5.34 1.08
N LEU A 109 -0.61 -4.87 2.33
CA LEU A 109 0.40 -3.97 2.90
C LEU A 109 1.43 -4.69 3.78
N VAL A 110 1.24 -5.97 4.11
CA VAL A 110 2.17 -6.73 4.96
C VAL A 110 3.60 -6.72 4.42
N SER A 111 3.76 -6.98 3.12
CA SER A 111 5.09 -6.96 2.47
C SER A 111 5.73 -5.57 2.48
N GLN A 112 4.93 -4.52 2.29
CA GLN A 112 5.39 -3.13 2.37
C GLN A 112 5.89 -2.79 3.78
N TRP A 113 5.12 -3.11 4.81
CA TRP A 113 5.53 -2.90 6.20
C TRP A 113 6.84 -3.62 6.53
N LYS A 114 6.99 -4.88 6.10
CA LYS A 114 8.23 -5.64 6.26
C LYS A 114 9.41 -4.92 5.58
N GLY A 115 9.21 -4.47 4.34
CA GLY A 115 10.23 -3.73 3.59
C GLY A 115 10.64 -2.43 4.27
N GLU A 116 9.68 -1.58 4.65
CA GLU A 116 9.93 -0.31 5.33
C GLU A 116 10.71 -0.52 6.65
N LEU A 117 10.24 -1.42 7.50
CA LEU A 117 10.89 -1.73 8.78
C LEU A 117 12.32 -2.26 8.60
N THR A 118 12.55 -3.09 7.59
CA THR A 118 13.87 -3.70 7.35
C THR A 118 14.83 -2.71 6.70
N GLU A 119 14.41 -2.06 5.63
CA GLU A 119 15.30 -1.25 4.80
C GLU A 119 15.62 0.11 5.40
N LYS A 120 14.61 0.75 6.01
CA LYS A 120 14.75 2.11 6.54
C LYS A 120 15.05 2.16 8.04
N PHE A 121 14.48 1.25 8.80
CA PHE A 121 14.56 1.26 10.25
C PHE A 121 15.49 0.18 10.83
N GLY A 122 16.04 -0.71 10.00
CA GLY A 122 17.00 -1.74 10.42
C GLY A 122 16.40 -2.79 11.36
N PHE A 123 15.10 -3.03 11.30
CA PHE A 123 14.46 -4.12 12.03
C PHE A 123 14.48 -5.42 11.22
N ALA A 124 14.27 -6.53 11.92
CA ALA A 124 14.05 -7.85 11.32
C ALA A 124 12.66 -8.38 11.71
N PRO A 125 11.58 -7.87 11.08
CA PRO A 125 10.23 -8.29 11.45
C PRO A 125 9.93 -9.72 10.99
N ALA A 126 9.36 -10.53 11.88
CA ALA A 126 8.82 -11.84 11.55
C ALA A 126 7.40 -11.70 10.94
N SER A 127 7.00 -12.69 10.16
CA SER A 127 5.67 -12.73 9.54
C SER A 127 5.12 -14.15 9.51
N PRO A 128 3.79 -14.33 9.68
CA PRO A 128 3.16 -15.66 9.76
C PRO A 128 3.10 -16.44 8.43
N ASP A 129 3.82 -16.01 7.42
CA ASP A 129 4.04 -16.74 6.15
C ASP A 129 5.28 -17.65 6.16
N GLY A 130 6.13 -17.51 7.19
CA GLY A 130 7.38 -18.25 7.35
C GLY A 130 7.25 -19.71 7.78
N ALA A 131 8.36 -20.46 7.64
CA ALA A 131 8.44 -21.85 8.05
C ALA A 131 8.30 -22.03 9.58
N GLU A 132 8.80 -21.07 10.37
CA GLU A 132 8.72 -21.10 11.83
C GLU A 132 7.27 -21.00 12.32
N PHE A 133 6.48 -20.12 11.72
CA PHE A 133 5.05 -20.01 12.03
C PHE A 133 4.29 -21.30 11.71
N ARG A 134 4.53 -21.90 10.54
CA ARG A 134 3.85 -23.16 10.16
C ARG A 134 4.19 -24.32 11.09
N ARG A 135 5.38 -24.30 11.69
CA ARG A 135 5.85 -25.33 12.61
C ARG A 135 5.20 -25.24 13.99
N ASP A 136 5.09 -24.02 14.52
CA ASP A 136 4.53 -23.78 15.86
C ASP A 136 3.99 -22.33 15.95
N PRO A 137 2.73 -22.10 15.55
CA PRO A 137 2.13 -20.77 15.57
C PRO A 137 2.06 -20.12 16.96
N GLU A 138 1.79 -20.92 18.01
CA GLU A 138 1.66 -20.39 19.37
C GLU A 138 3.01 -19.87 19.88
N ARG A 139 4.06 -20.67 19.71
CA ARG A 139 5.42 -20.28 20.06
C ARG A 139 5.91 -19.08 19.28
N PHE A 140 5.54 -18.99 18.00
CA PHE A 140 5.84 -17.84 17.15
C PHE A 140 5.28 -16.54 17.74
N TRP A 141 3.97 -16.48 18.02
CA TRP A 141 3.36 -15.29 18.61
C TRP A 141 3.99 -14.90 19.94
N LYS A 142 4.36 -15.88 20.76
CA LYS A 142 4.92 -15.66 22.08
C LYS A 142 6.37 -15.18 22.05
N ASN A 143 7.18 -15.64 21.12
CA ASN A 143 8.64 -15.43 21.15
C ASN A 143 9.13 -14.34 20.20
N GLU A 144 8.46 -14.12 19.06
CA GLU A 144 8.93 -13.13 18.10
C GLU A 144 8.81 -11.70 18.65
N PRO A 145 9.91 -10.92 18.65
CA PRO A 145 9.92 -9.59 19.24
C PRO A 145 9.19 -8.54 18.40
N LEU A 146 9.21 -8.69 17.07
CA LEU A 146 8.51 -7.80 16.14
C LEU A 146 7.80 -8.62 15.08
N VAL A 147 6.48 -8.56 15.07
CA VAL A 147 5.64 -9.29 14.12
C VAL A 147 4.86 -8.34 13.25
N VAL A 148 4.87 -8.59 11.94
CA VAL A 148 3.98 -7.95 10.97
C VAL A 148 3.01 -9.00 10.43
N ALA A 149 1.73 -8.82 10.68
CA ALA A 149 0.69 -9.77 10.33
C ALA A 149 -0.50 -9.12 9.62
N SER A 150 -1.17 -9.89 8.78
CA SER A 150 -2.46 -9.49 8.22
C SER A 150 -3.54 -9.54 9.32
N ILE A 151 -4.30 -8.44 9.49
CA ILE A 151 -5.42 -8.39 10.43
C ILE A 151 -6.50 -9.42 10.08
N ALA A 152 -6.68 -9.71 8.79
CA ALA A 152 -7.64 -10.71 8.31
C ALA A 152 -7.29 -12.13 8.78
N MET A 153 -6.01 -12.46 8.88
CA MET A 153 -5.54 -13.74 9.41
C MET A 153 -5.51 -13.72 10.95
N ALA A 154 -5.02 -12.65 11.56
CA ALA A 154 -4.87 -12.53 13.01
C ALA A 154 -6.20 -12.67 13.77
N ARG A 155 -7.33 -12.30 13.16
CA ARG A 155 -8.69 -12.42 13.74
C ARG A 155 -9.28 -13.82 13.71
N LEU A 156 -8.62 -14.79 13.07
CA LEU A 156 -9.09 -16.16 12.97
C LEU A 156 -8.57 -17.01 14.13
N GLU A 157 -9.38 -17.98 14.60
CA GLU A 157 -8.89 -18.98 15.53
C GLU A 157 -7.94 -19.98 14.82
N PRO A 158 -6.89 -20.44 15.49
CA PRO A 158 -6.53 -20.23 16.91
C PRO A 158 -5.68 -18.98 17.19
N HIS A 159 -5.44 -18.11 16.18
CA HIS A 159 -4.50 -16.99 16.30
C HIS A 159 -4.98 -15.93 17.25
N VAL A 160 -6.28 -15.58 17.24
CA VAL A 160 -6.84 -14.55 18.12
C VAL A 160 -6.61 -14.90 19.60
N THR A 161 -6.80 -16.16 19.98
CA THR A 161 -6.56 -16.64 21.36
C THR A 161 -5.09 -16.53 21.75
N ALA A 162 -4.17 -16.93 20.87
CA ALA A 162 -2.73 -16.84 21.11
C ALA A 162 -2.24 -15.37 21.22
N LEU A 163 -2.76 -14.49 20.36
CA LEU A 163 -2.45 -13.07 20.38
C LEU A 163 -2.96 -12.36 21.64
N ALA A 164 -4.18 -12.67 22.08
CA ALA A 164 -4.78 -12.13 23.30
C ALA A 164 -4.04 -12.60 24.57
N GLY A 165 -3.49 -13.82 24.56
CA GLY A 165 -2.68 -14.35 25.65
C GLY A 165 -1.22 -13.89 25.66
N THR A 166 -0.82 -13.04 24.71
CA THR A 166 0.56 -12.52 24.58
C THR A 166 0.61 -11.05 24.95
N PRO A 167 1.41 -10.62 25.96
CA PRO A 167 1.55 -9.20 26.26
C PRO A 167 2.38 -8.50 25.17
N TRP A 168 1.85 -7.41 24.64
CA TRP A 168 2.49 -6.57 23.64
C TRP A 168 2.87 -5.22 24.25
N ASP A 169 4.11 -4.81 24.12
CA ASP A 169 4.47 -3.44 24.51
C ASP A 169 3.80 -2.44 23.58
N MET A 170 3.78 -2.73 22.26
CA MET A 170 3.21 -1.84 21.26
C MET A 170 2.40 -2.59 20.21
N VAL A 171 1.23 -2.06 19.88
CA VAL A 171 0.41 -2.52 18.75
C VAL A 171 0.24 -1.37 17.78
N ILE A 172 0.49 -1.62 16.50
CA ILE A 172 0.25 -0.68 15.40
C ILE A 172 -0.84 -1.29 14.52
N VAL A 173 -1.90 -0.54 14.23
CA VAL A 173 -2.97 -0.97 13.32
C VAL A 173 -3.02 -0.02 12.14
N ASP A 174 -2.68 -0.53 10.98
CA ASP A 174 -2.80 0.21 9.73
C ASP A 174 -4.20 0.05 9.14
N GLU A 175 -4.64 1.06 8.38
CA GLU A 175 -6.00 1.19 7.87
C GLU A 175 -7.06 0.95 8.95
N ALA A 176 -6.91 1.69 10.05
CA ALA A 176 -7.73 1.52 11.26
C ALA A 176 -9.23 1.80 11.04
N HIS A 177 -9.64 2.28 9.86
CA HIS A 177 -11.06 2.36 9.49
C HIS A 177 -11.77 0.99 9.57
N CYS A 178 -11.02 -0.13 9.44
CA CYS A 178 -11.56 -1.49 9.64
C CYS A 178 -12.01 -1.79 11.08
N LEU A 179 -11.71 -0.90 12.04
CA LEU A 179 -12.09 -1.00 13.46
C LEU A 179 -13.31 -0.14 13.84
N LYS A 180 -13.97 0.49 12.88
CA LYS A 180 -15.10 1.41 13.14
C LYS A 180 -16.32 0.74 13.76
N ASN A 181 -16.49 -0.56 13.60
CA ASN A 181 -17.62 -1.32 14.12
C ASN A 181 -17.21 -2.22 15.29
N ARG A 182 -17.72 -1.95 16.50
CA ARG A 182 -17.46 -2.76 17.72
C ARG A 182 -17.91 -4.21 17.62
N ALA A 183 -18.90 -4.50 16.79
CA ALA A 183 -19.36 -5.87 16.57
C ALA A 183 -18.41 -6.68 15.67
N SER A 184 -17.53 -6.01 14.90
CA SER A 184 -16.62 -6.65 13.98
C SER A 184 -15.56 -7.51 14.69
N ALA A 185 -15.13 -8.57 14.01
CA ALA A 185 -14.05 -9.43 14.51
C ALA A 185 -12.71 -8.66 14.64
N ASN A 186 -12.45 -7.69 13.77
CA ASN A 186 -11.26 -6.85 13.83
C ASN A 186 -11.23 -6.00 15.11
N TRP A 187 -12.34 -5.34 15.45
CA TRP A 187 -12.43 -4.52 16.66
C TRP A 187 -12.23 -5.38 17.91
N LYS A 188 -12.92 -6.52 17.98
CA LYS A 188 -12.82 -7.47 19.11
C LYS A 188 -11.41 -8.01 19.28
N LEU A 189 -10.71 -8.33 18.18
CA LEU A 189 -9.30 -8.72 18.23
C LEU A 189 -8.48 -7.61 18.89
N VAL A 190 -8.52 -6.38 18.37
CA VAL A 190 -7.67 -5.30 18.89
C VAL A 190 -8.03 -4.94 20.33
N ASP A 191 -9.30 -5.00 20.71
CA ASP A 191 -9.76 -4.78 22.09
C ASP A 191 -9.20 -5.83 23.05
N SER A 192 -9.19 -7.11 22.65
CA SER A 192 -8.70 -8.23 23.47
C SER A 192 -7.18 -8.26 23.69
N LEU A 193 -6.40 -7.55 22.89
CA LEU A 193 -4.94 -7.53 23.02
C LEU A 193 -4.52 -6.78 24.30
N GLU A 194 -3.65 -7.40 25.10
CA GLU A 194 -2.93 -6.68 26.15
C GLU A 194 -1.85 -5.81 25.51
N LYS A 195 -1.96 -4.48 25.64
CA LYS A 195 -1.10 -3.51 24.97
C LYS A 195 -0.83 -2.27 25.80
N ARG A 196 0.44 -1.91 25.95
CA ARG A 196 0.84 -0.68 26.62
C ARG A 196 0.67 0.54 25.71
N PHE A 197 1.21 0.47 24.49
CA PHE A 197 1.14 1.50 23.47
C PHE A 197 0.29 1.02 22.30
N ILE A 198 -0.44 1.95 21.68
CA ILE A 198 -1.21 1.64 20.47
C ILE A 198 -1.19 2.83 19.51
N LEU A 199 -0.80 2.58 18.26
CA LEU A 199 -0.96 3.52 17.16
C LEU A 199 -1.98 2.98 16.19
N MET A 200 -2.90 3.83 15.77
CA MET A 200 -3.86 3.54 14.72
C MET A 200 -3.65 4.54 13.58
N LEU A 201 -3.55 4.02 12.35
CA LEU A 201 -3.29 4.81 11.15
C LEU A 201 -4.50 4.74 10.24
N THR A 202 -5.03 5.88 9.84
CA THR A 202 -6.10 5.97 8.84
C THR A 202 -6.10 7.36 8.22
N ALA A 203 -6.48 7.46 6.95
CA ALA A 203 -6.73 8.77 6.34
C ALA A 203 -8.17 9.27 6.58
N THR A 204 -9.10 8.36 6.90
CA THR A 204 -10.53 8.62 7.07
C THR A 204 -11.02 8.13 8.43
N PRO A 205 -10.85 8.89 9.51
CA PRO A 205 -11.29 8.49 10.84
C PRO A 205 -12.83 8.38 10.98
N VAL A 206 -13.57 9.10 10.14
CA VAL A 206 -15.05 9.06 10.09
C VAL A 206 -15.50 8.89 8.64
N GLU A 207 -16.44 7.99 8.39
CA GLU A 207 -17.05 7.80 7.05
C GLU A 207 -18.56 8.05 7.08
N ASN A 208 -19.26 7.32 7.90
CA ASN A 208 -20.73 7.31 7.91
C ASN A 208 -21.33 8.10 9.06
N ASN A 209 -20.75 7.98 10.25
CA ASN A 209 -21.28 8.63 11.45
C ASN A 209 -20.23 8.77 12.55
N LEU A 210 -20.49 9.66 13.51
CA LEU A 210 -19.58 9.93 14.63
C LEU A 210 -19.37 8.74 15.59
N ILE A 211 -20.22 7.71 15.55
CA ILE A 211 -20.04 6.52 16.39
C ILE A 211 -18.84 5.70 15.93
N GLU A 212 -18.49 5.76 14.67
CA GLU A 212 -17.26 5.15 14.13
C GLU A 212 -16.02 5.72 14.83
N LEU A 213 -15.94 7.06 14.92
CA LEU A 213 -14.87 7.75 15.65
C LEU A 213 -14.89 7.39 17.15
N TYR A 214 -16.07 7.38 17.78
CA TYR A 214 -16.21 6.94 19.17
C TYR A 214 -15.61 5.55 19.39
N ASN A 215 -15.86 4.61 18.48
CA ASN A 215 -15.36 3.25 18.58
C ASN A 215 -13.83 3.17 18.44
N LEU A 216 -13.23 3.98 17.55
CA LEU A 216 -11.78 4.07 17.42
C LEU A 216 -11.13 4.68 18.66
N ILE A 217 -11.66 5.81 19.14
CA ILE A 217 -11.11 6.50 20.30
C ILE A 217 -11.24 5.65 21.57
N THR A 218 -12.28 4.83 21.68
CA THR A 218 -12.45 3.91 22.81
C THR A 218 -11.30 2.90 22.90
N LEU A 219 -10.77 2.42 21.78
CA LEU A 219 -9.59 1.53 21.76
C LEU A 219 -8.31 2.25 22.18
N LEU A 220 -8.18 3.53 21.82
CA LEU A 220 -7.01 4.34 22.17
C LEU A 220 -7.00 4.74 23.65
N LYS A 221 -8.07 5.36 24.11
CA LYS A 221 -8.17 5.93 25.45
C LYS A 221 -9.60 5.68 25.98
N PRO A 222 -9.84 4.50 26.59
CA PRO A 222 -11.14 4.18 27.17
C PRO A 222 -11.59 5.26 28.15
N GLY A 223 -12.84 5.71 28.03
CA GLY A 223 -13.43 6.74 28.90
C GLY A 223 -13.20 8.19 28.46
N LEU A 224 -12.33 8.50 27.50
CA LEU A 224 -12.10 9.87 27.02
C LEU A 224 -13.39 10.53 26.51
N LEU A 225 -14.20 9.78 25.77
CA LEU A 225 -15.46 10.26 25.19
C LEU A 225 -16.69 9.90 26.03
N ALA A 226 -16.50 9.53 27.29
CA ALA A 226 -17.54 9.05 28.21
C ALA A 226 -18.24 7.76 27.72
N THR A 227 -19.50 7.52 28.09
CA THR A 227 -20.28 6.38 27.60
C THR A 227 -20.85 6.66 26.21
N GLU A 228 -21.13 5.62 25.43
CA GLU A 228 -21.73 5.78 24.09
C GLU A 228 -23.06 6.53 24.15
N SER A 229 -23.88 6.29 25.18
CA SER A 229 -25.14 6.98 25.38
C SER A 229 -24.95 8.49 25.59
N GLU A 230 -23.99 8.87 26.43
CA GLU A 230 -23.63 10.28 26.67
C GLU A 230 -23.01 10.92 25.42
N PHE A 231 -22.15 10.21 24.73
CA PHE A 231 -21.55 10.67 23.46
C PHE A 231 -22.63 10.96 22.42
N ARG A 232 -23.58 10.05 22.23
CA ARG A 232 -24.74 10.25 21.34
C ARG A 232 -25.54 11.48 21.70
N LYS A 233 -25.81 11.67 22.98
CA LYS A 233 -26.59 12.83 23.49
C LYS A 233 -25.87 14.15 23.27
N LEU A 234 -24.55 14.19 23.52
CA LEU A 234 -23.76 15.41 23.50
C LEU A 234 -23.29 15.81 22.07
N TYR A 235 -23.00 14.84 21.22
CA TYR A 235 -22.31 15.11 19.95
C TYR A 235 -23.08 14.68 18.71
N VAL A 236 -23.90 13.62 18.77
CA VAL A 236 -24.59 13.12 17.58
C VAL A 236 -25.87 13.90 17.31
N ASN A 237 -26.01 14.43 16.11
CA ASN A 237 -27.23 15.05 15.62
C ASN A 237 -28.05 14.01 14.84
N ALA A 238 -29.24 13.64 15.35
CA ALA A 238 -30.11 12.65 14.72
C ALA A 238 -30.54 13.05 13.28
N ALA A 239 -30.73 14.36 13.04
CA ALA A 239 -31.13 14.86 11.71
C ALA A 239 -29.96 15.00 10.74
N LYS A 240 -28.73 15.11 11.26
CA LYS A 240 -27.49 15.24 10.48
C LYS A 240 -26.38 14.41 11.14
N PRO A 241 -26.35 13.08 10.95
CA PRO A 241 -25.44 12.16 11.67
C PRO A 241 -23.96 12.49 11.52
N LYS A 242 -23.59 13.20 10.45
CA LYS A 242 -22.24 13.64 10.16
C LYS A 242 -21.88 14.98 10.83
N SER A 243 -22.83 15.82 11.24
CA SER A 243 -22.59 17.14 11.86
C SER A 243 -22.71 17.08 13.39
N PRO A 244 -21.60 17.26 14.15
CA PRO A 244 -21.66 17.22 15.61
C PRO A 244 -22.44 18.40 16.19
N LYS A 245 -23.12 18.18 17.34
CA LYS A 245 -23.82 19.24 18.08
C LYS A 245 -22.86 20.24 18.72
N ASN A 246 -21.73 19.75 19.22
CA ASN A 246 -20.71 20.54 19.93
C ASN A 246 -19.32 20.30 19.32
N PRO A 247 -19.02 20.81 18.11
CA PRO A 247 -17.80 20.49 17.39
C PRO A 247 -16.53 20.92 18.12
N GLU A 248 -16.51 22.12 18.72
CA GLU A 248 -15.32 22.65 19.42
C GLU A 248 -14.92 21.76 20.61
N ARG A 249 -15.90 21.35 21.43
CA ARG A 249 -15.64 20.46 22.55
C ARG A 249 -15.17 19.08 22.11
N LEU A 250 -15.75 18.55 21.01
CA LEU A 250 -15.31 17.27 20.44
C LEU A 250 -13.88 17.37 19.93
N ARG A 251 -13.55 18.44 19.21
CA ARG A 251 -12.18 18.71 18.71
C ARG A 251 -11.16 18.76 19.85
N ALA A 252 -11.47 19.49 20.92
CA ALA A 252 -10.59 19.58 22.08
C ALA A 252 -10.27 18.20 22.69
N LEU A 253 -11.28 17.32 22.82
CA LEU A 253 -11.08 15.95 23.32
C LEU A 253 -10.26 15.09 22.33
N LEU A 254 -10.53 15.21 21.03
CA LEU A 254 -9.78 14.48 20.00
C LEU A 254 -8.33 14.95 19.92
N GLY A 255 -8.05 16.24 20.14
CA GLY A 255 -6.69 16.79 20.21
C GLY A 255 -5.80 16.18 21.27
N GLU A 256 -6.37 15.41 22.23
CA GLU A 256 -5.60 14.65 23.22
C GLU A 256 -5.06 13.31 22.71
N VAL A 257 -5.51 12.83 21.52
CA VAL A 257 -5.17 11.49 21.02
C VAL A 257 -4.99 11.42 19.50
N MET A 258 -5.22 12.52 18.78
CA MET A 258 -5.20 12.52 17.32
C MET A 258 -4.25 13.59 16.76
N VAL A 259 -3.51 13.23 15.70
CA VAL A 259 -2.79 14.15 14.82
C VAL A 259 -3.38 14.02 13.42
N ARG A 260 -3.53 15.13 12.74
CA ARG A 260 -3.95 15.17 11.34
C ARG A 260 -3.24 16.33 10.64
N ASN A 261 -2.26 16.00 9.85
CA ASN A 261 -1.59 16.95 8.98
C ASN A 261 -2.23 16.95 7.60
N THR A 262 -2.36 18.13 7.02
CA THR A 262 -2.78 18.31 5.63
C THR A 262 -1.56 18.58 4.76
N ARG A 263 -1.64 18.33 3.45
CA ARG A 263 -0.55 18.63 2.51
C ARG A 263 -0.25 20.12 2.46
N SER A 264 -1.27 20.95 2.59
CA SER A 264 -1.12 22.41 2.61
C SER A 264 -0.35 22.90 3.83
N ALA A 265 -0.54 22.28 4.99
CA ALA A 265 0.19 22.61 6.22
C ALA A 265 1.63 22.09 6.20
N ALA A 266 1.83 20.92 5.61
CA ALA A 266 3.15 20.30 5.47
C ALA A 266 4.03 20.96 4.40
N ASP A 267 3.53 21.99 3.68
CA ASP A 267 4.16 22.64 2.51
C ASP A 267 4.67 21.64 1.45
N VAL A 268 3.96 20.52 1.33
CA VAL A 268 4.30 19.46 0.38
C VAL A 268 3.61 19.70 -0.93
N ARG A 269 4.35 20.23 -1.90
CA ARG A 269 3.89 20.35 -3.29
C ARG A 269 4.31 19.11 -4.06
N LEU A 270 3.33 18.38 -4.57
CA LEU A 270 3.58 17.33 -5.55
C LEU A 270 3.41 17.91 -6.96
N PRO A 271 4.30 17.60 -7.90
CA PRO A 271 4.16 18.01 -9.29
C PRO A 271 2.90 17.40 -9.92
N HIS A 272 2.52 17.90 -11.09
CA HIS A 272 1.34 17.40 -11.78
C HIS A 272 1.55 15.99 -12.34
N ARG A 273 0.46 15.25 -12.44
CA ARG A 273 0.38 13.98 -13.17
C ARG A 273 -0.27 14.24 -14.51
N VAL A 274 0.39 13.80 -15.57
CA VAL A 274 -0.12 13.88 -16.93
C VAL A 274 -0.29 12.45 -17.44
N ALA A 275 -1.53 11.97 -17.49
CA ALA A 275 -1.83 10.61 -17.93
C ALA A 275 -2.36 10.59 -19.36
N ALA A 276 -1.94 9.63 -20.13
CA ALA A 276 -2.41 9.36 -21.48
C ALA A 276 -2.66 7.86 -21.70
N SER A 277 -3.74 7.56 -22.39
CA SER A 277 -4.08 6.22 -22.85
C SER A 277 -3.47 5.99 -24.24
N VAL A 278 -2.69 4.93 -24.40
CA VAL A 278 -2.10 4.51 -25.69
C VAL A 278 -2.82 3.26 -26.16
N VAL A 279 -3.90 3.47 -26.92
CA VAL A 279 -4.70 2.39 -27.50
C VAL A 279 -4.06 1.97 -28.82
N VAL A 280 -3.58 0.72 -28.89
CA VAL A 280 -2.86 0.19 -30.03
C VAL A 280 -3.77 -0.75 -30.82
N ALA A 281 -3.91 -0.51 -32.12
CA ALA A 281 -4.67 -1.39 -33.00
C ALA A 281 -3.96 -2.75 -33.13
N PRO A 282 -4.67 -3.87 -32.90
CA PRO A 282 -4.08 -5.19 -33.09
C PRO A 282 -3.84 -5.50 -34.57
N SER A 283 -2.79 -6.24 -34.87
CA SER A 283 -2.68 -6.90 -36.17
C SER A 283 -3.76 -7.99 -36.32
N PRO A 284 -4.08 -8.44 -37.52
CA PRO A 284 -5.07 -9.53 -37.71
C PRO A 284 -4.74 -10.79 -36.91
N ALA A 285 -3.47 -11.14 -36.80
CA ALA A 285 -3.02 -12.30 -36.03
C ALA A 285 -3.18 -12.11 -34.51
N GLU A 286 -2.97 -10.89 -33.99
CA GLU A 286 -3.21 -10.57 -32.58
C GLU A 286 -4.70 -10.58 -32.25
N ALA A 287 -5.53 -10.03 -33.13
CA ALA A 287 -6.98 -10.06 -32.96
C ALA A 287 -7.50 -11.51 -32.94
N GLU A 288 -7.03 -12.37 -33.86
CA GLU A 288 -7.34 -13.80 -33.90
C GLU A 288 -6.89 -14.49 -32.60
N LEU A 289 -5.66 -14.19 -32.14
CA LEU A 289 -5.09 -14.78 -30.92
C LEU A 289 -5.95 -14.43 -29.69
N TYR A 290 -6.27 -13.16 -29.52
CA TYR A 290 -7.07 -12.67 -28.40
C TYR A 290 -8.46 -13.29 -28.39
N GLU A 291 -9.11 -13.37 -29.56
CA GLU A 291 -10.43 -13.97 -29.72
C GLU A 291 -10.46 -15.47 -29.38
N ARG A 292 -9.46 -16.23 -29.84
CA ARG A 292 -9.33 -17.66 -29.52
C ARG A 292 -9.10 -17.90 -28.03
N VAL A 293 -8.25 -17.11 -27.39
CA VAL A 293 -8.04 -17.20 -25.94
C VAL A 293 -9.30 -16.86 -25.18
N SER A 294 -10.00 -15.80 -25.59
CA SER A 294 -11.24 -15.35 -24.98
C SER A 294 -12.35 -16.40 -25.09
N ALA A 295 -12.47 -17.07 -26.24
CA ALA A 295 -13.42 -18.15 -26.44
C ALA A 295 -13.08 -19.36 -25.55
N TYR A 296 -11.80 -19.74 -25.51
CA TYR A 296 -11.30 -20.82 -24.64
C TYR A 296 -11.58 -20.54 -23.15
N VAL A 297 -11.28 -19.34 -22.68
CA VAL A 297 -11.50 -18.92 -21.30
C VAL A 297 -13.00 -18.94 -20.96
N ALA A 298 -13.85 -18.39 -21.83
CA ALA A 298 -15.29 -18.35 -21.60
C ALA A 298 -15.93 -19.75 -21.57
N ASP A 299 -15.50 -20.68 -22.42
CA ASP A 299 -15.96 -22.06 -22.41
C ASP A 299 -15.60 -22.79 -21.12
N ARG A 300 -14.38 -22.58 -20.66
CA ARG A 300 -13.87 -23.20 -19.42
C ARG A 300 -14.53 -22.65 -18.17
N TYR A 301 -14.80 -21.37 -18.14
CA TYR A 301 -15.50 -20.75 -17.02
C TYR A 301 -16.91 -21.32 -16.85
N ARG A 302 -17.63 -21.58 -17.95
CA ARG A 302 -18.97 -22.20 -17.94
C ARG A 302 -18.97 -23.64 -17.44
N THR A 303 -17.94 -24.42 -17.76
CA THR A 303 -17.87 -25.84 -17.41
C THR A 303 -17.49 -26.11 -15.95
N GLY A 304 -17.23 -25.06 -15.15
CA GLY A 304 -17.35 -25.00 -13.70
C GLY A 304 -16.50 -25.96 -12.89
N LYS A 305 -15.17 -25.76 -12.85
CA LYS A 305 -14.36 -26.22 -11.71
C LYS A 305 -13.65 -25.02 -11.11
N GLN A 306 -14.09 -24.56 -9.93
CA GLN A 306 -13.55 -23.41 -9.19
C GLN A 306 -12.02 -23.40 -9.01
N SER A 307 -11.35 -24.54 -9.05
CA SER A 307 -9.90 -24.66 -8.95
C SER A 307 -9.10 -24.14 -10.16
N GLY A 308 -9.76 -23.73 -11.24
CA GLY A 308 -9.15 -23.25 -12.49
C GLY A 308 -9.34 -21.76 -12.81
N VAL A 309 -10.21 -21.04 -12.11
CA VAL A 309 -10.61 -19.66 -12.43
C VAL A 309 -9.40 -18.71 -12.44
N MET A 310 -8.55 -18.78 -11.44
CA MET A 310 -7.32 -17.98 -11.36
C MET A 310 -6.36 -18.19 -12.54
N ALA A 311 -6.33 -19.42 -13.06
CA ALA A 311 -5.47 -19.76 -14.18
C ALA A 311 -6.03 -19.30 -15.53
N LEU A 312 -7.34 -19.13 -15.64
CA LEU A 312 -8.04 -18.61 -16.81
C LEU A 312 -7.93 -17.08 -16.88
N ASP A 313 -8.13 -16.38 -15.76
CA ASP A 313 -7.86 -14.96 -15.62
C ASP A 313 -6.43 -14.63 -16.06
N TRP A 314 -5.46 -15.40 -15.59
CA TRP A 314 -4.07 -15.23 -15.94
C TRP A 314 -3.80 -15.38 -17.45
N MET A 315 -4.46 -16.33 -18.14
CA MET A 315 -4.33 -16.49 -19.58
C MET A 315 -4.91 -15.31 -20.37
N GLN A 316 -6.07 -14.79 -19.94
CA GLN A 316 -6.70 -13.64 -20.59
C GLN A 316 -5.81 -12.39 -20.48
N ARG A 317 -5.23 -12.16 -19.31
CA ARG A 317 -4.31 -11.03 -19.06
C ARG A 317 -3.00 -11.19 -19.84
N GLN A 318 -2.48 -12.43 -19.99
CA GLN A 318 -1.30 -12.68 -20.82
C GLN A 318 -1.56 -12.40 -22.30
N ALA A 319 -2.78 -12.72 -22.79
CA ALA A 319 -3.15 -12.41 -24.16
C ALA A 319 -3.20 -10.91 -24.44
N GLY A 320 -3.62 -10.09 -23.47
CA GLY A 320 -3.57 -8.63 -23.55
C GLY A 320 -2.17 -8.04 -23.36
N SER A 321 -1.25 -8.76 -22.69
CA SER A 321 0.12 -8.30 -22.45
C SER A 321 1.03 -8.53 -23.66
N SER A 322 1.41 -9.78 -23.92
CA SER A 322 2.27 -10.11 -25.06
C SER A 322 2.07 -11.54 -25.56
N PRO A 323 2.27 -11.80 -26.87
CA PRO A 323 2.26 -13.16 -27.42
C PRO A 323 3.25 -14.10 -26.74
N GLN A 324 4.41 -13.58 -26.31
CA GLN A 324 5.47 -14.35 -25.64
C GLN A 324 5.05 -14.85 -24.26
N ALA A 325 4.31 -14.02 -23.49
CA ALA A 325 3.80 -14.42 -22.18
C ALA A 325 2.79 -15.57 -22.32
N LEU A 326 1.87 -15.45 -23.26
CA LEU A 326 0.90 -16.47 -23.55
C LEU A 326 1.53 -17.76 -24.08
N HIS A 327 2.44 -17.65 -25.05
CA HIS A 327 3.18 -18.78 -25.62
C HIS A 327 3.87 -19.62 -24.53
N ARG A 328 4.69 -18.97 -23.67
CA ARG A 328 5.39 -19.66 -22.58
C ARG A 328 4.42 -20.35 -21.61
N SER A 329 3.30 -19.71 -21.31
CA SER A 329 2.27 -20.26 -20.42
C SER A 329 1.62 -21.51 -21.01
N ILE A 330 1.29 -21.50 -22.29
CA ILE A 330 0.67 -22.65 -22.98
C ILE A 330 1.67 -23.80 -23.08
N VAL A 331 2.91 -23.55 -23.50
CA VAL A 331 3.98 -24.56 -23.58
C VAL A 331 4.15 -25.25 -22.23
N ARG A 332 4.22 -24.49 -21.14
CA ARG A 332 4.32 -25.05 -19.78
C ARG A 332 3.12 -25.93 -19.43
N ARG A 333 1.90 -25.53 -19.80
CA ARG A 333 0.68 -26.32 -19.58
C ARG A 333 0.65 -27.62 -20.37
N LEU A 334 1.10 -27.58 -21.60
CA LEU A 334 1.19 -28.77 -22.46
C LEU A 334 2.27 -29.75 -21.97
N SER A 335 3.34 -29.25 -21.35
CA SER A 335 4.42 -30.07 -20.80
C SER A 335 4.09 -30.72 -19.45
N ASP A 336 3.11 -30.22 -18.72
CA ASP A 336 2.72 -30.73 -17.40
C ASP A 336 1.81 -31.97 -17.52
N ARG A 337 2.43 -33.17 -17.35
CA ARG A 337 1.79 -34.46 -17.56
C ARG A 337 0.68 -34.80 -16.53
N ASP A 338 0.66 -34.14 -15.37
CA ASP A 338 -0.26 -34.43 -14.27
C ASP A 338 -1.51 -33.56 -14.25
N ARG A 339 -1.65 -32.61 -15.15
CA ARG A 339 -2.83 -31.77 -15.21
C ARG A 339 -3.95 -32.39 -16.03
N PRO A 340 -5.23 -32.29 -15.57
CA PRO A 340 -6.40 -32.90 -16.23
C PRO A 340 -6.80 -32.26 -17.57
N ASP A 341 -6.04 -31.29 -18.10
CA ASP A 341 -6.34 -30.54 -19.33
C ASP A 341 -6.02 -31.28 -20.64
N ARG A 342 -5.67 -32.56 -20.60
CA ARG A 342 -5.42 -33.37 -21.81
C ARG A 342 -6.60 -33.39 -22.81
N ARG A 343 -7.83 -33.04 -22.38
CA ARG A 343 -9.01 -33.03 -23.24
C ARG A 343 -9.02 -31.86 -24.26
N ASN A 344 -8.15 -30.86 -24.11
CA ASN A 344 -8.12 -29.67 -24.94
C ASN A 344 -6.72 -29.34 -25.51
N VAL A 345 -5.88 -30.36 -25.64
CA VAL A 345 -4.53 -30.21 -26.20
C VAL A 345 -4.59 -29.57 -27.60
N SER A 346 -5.51 -30.01 -28.46
CA SER A 346 -5.64 -29.48 -29.82
C SER A 346 -6.04 -27.99 -29.87
N GLU A 347 -6.83 -27.53 -28.91
CA GLU A 347 -7.24 -26.13 -28.82
C GLU A 347 -6.08 -25.25 -28.34
N LEU A 348 -5.35 -25.68 -27.32
CA LEU A 348 -4.15 -25.01 -26.85
C LEU A 348 -3.03 -25.00 -27.90
N GLU A 349 -2.85 -26.09 -28.67
CA GLU A 349 -1.90 -26.16 -29.79
C GLU A 349 -2.29 -25.17 -30.90
N SER A 350 -3.59 -25.05 -31.19
CA SER A 350 -4.10 -24.07 -32.16
C SER A 350 -3.84 -22.63 -31.73
N ILE A 351 -4.02 -22.30 -30.42
CA ILE A 351 -3.70 -20.98 -29.87
C ILE A 351 -2.18 -20.74 -29.95
N LEU A 352 -1.37 -21.75 -29.63
CA LEU A 352 0.08 -21.68 -29.68
C LEU A 352 0.61 -21.39 -31.10
N ASP A 353 0.03 -22.03 -32.12
CA ASP A 353 0.36 -21.79 -33.51
C ASP A 353 0.11 -20.33 -33.92
N VAL A 354 -1.02 -19.74 -33.53
CA VAL A 354 -1.31 -18.32 -33.79
C VAL A 354 -0.35 -17.43 -33.02
N ALA A 355 -0.08 -17.70 -31.74
CA ALA A 355 0.86 -16.92 -30.93
C ALA A 355 2.27 -16.89 -31.54
N SER A 356 2.71 -18.00 -32.14
CA SER A 356 4.03 -18.09 -32.78
C SER A 356 4.17 -17.20 -34.02
N ARG A 357 3.07 -16.81 -34.64
CA ARG A 357 3.05 -15.98 -35.86
C ARG A 357 3.04 -14.47 -35.58
N VAL A 358 2.78 -14.04 -34.34
CA VAL A 358 2.59 -12.62 -34.02
C VAL A 358 3.92 -11.83 -33.94
N GLY A 359 5.04 -12.46 -33.67
CA GLY A 359 6.33 -11.76 -33.57
C GLY A 359 6.41 -10.78 -32.38
N ASP A 360 6.81 -9.51 -32.63
CA ASP A 360 6.99 -8.50 -31.57
C ASP A 360 5.67 -7.98 -30.98
N GLY A 361 4.59 -8.15 -31.70
CA GLY A 361 3.30 -7.57 -31.34
C GLY A 361 3.23 -6.04 -31.52
N SER A 362 2.03 -5.56 -31.82
CA SER A 362 1.79 -4.12 -32.10
C SER A 362 2.16 -3.23 -30.92
N LYS A 363 1.87 -3.64 -29.69
CA LYS A 363 2.25 -2.90 -28.47
C LYS A 363 3.77 -2.83 -28.29
N GLY A 364 4.50 -3.92 -28.57
CA GLY A 364 5.96 -3.97 -28.49
C GLY A 364 6.63 -3.04 -29.51
N ILE A 365 6.12 -3.01 -30.73
CA ILE A 365 6.59 -2.12 -31.80
C ILE A 365 6.39 -0.65 -31.39
N GLN A 366 5.18 -0.30 -30.95
CA GLN A 366 4.82 1.05 -30.53
C GLN A 366 5.65 1.53 -29.33
N LEU A 367 5.86 0.65 -28.34
CA LEU A 367 6.74 0.97 -27.20
C LEU A 367 8.17 1.24 -27.66
N GLY A 368 8.71 0.39 -28.52
CA GLY A 368 10.07 0.56 -29.04
C GLY A 368 10.26 1.87 -29.81
N GLU A 369 9.27 2.31 -30.57
CA GLU A 369 9.27 3.62 -31.25
C GLU A 369 9.21 4.78 -30.26
N MET A 370 8.35 4.69 -29.26
CA MET A 370 8.21 5.71 -28.24
C MET A 370 9.50 5.87 -27.40
N LEU A 371 10.15 4.78 -27.04
CA LEU A 371 11.39 4.82 -26.26
C LEU A 371 12.60 5.33 -27.07
N ALA A 372 12.68 5.01 -28.37
CA ALA A 372 13.78 5.45 -29.25
C ALA A 372 13.85 6.98 -29.39
N GLY A 373 12.73 7.68 -29.28
CA GLY A 373 12.65 9.15 -29.35
C GLY A 373 12.84 9.88 -28.01
N ARG A 374 13.01 9.17 -26.91
CA ARG A 374 12.91 9.74 -25.56
C ARG A 374 14.26 9.75 -24.84
N LYS A 375 14.59 10.88 -24.18
CA LYS A 375 15.78 11.03 -23.32
C LYS A 375 15.45 11.03 -21.83
N ALA A 376 14.17 11.07 -21.48
CA ALA A 376 13.68 11.11 -20.10
C ALA A 376 13.85 9.73 -19.41
N LYS A 377 14.17 9.72 -18.12
CA LYS A 377 14.25 8.49 -17.31
C LYS A 377 12.87 7.85 -17.22
N THR A 378 12.72 6.71 -17.87
CA THR A 378 11.43 6.04 -18.06
C THR A 378 11.38 4.70 -17.33
N VAL A 379 10.34 4.47 -16.54
CA VAL A 379 10.04 3.18 -15.92
C VAL A 379 8.93 2.49 -16.70
N VAL A 380 9.21 1.30 -17.24
CA VAL A 380 8.23 0.47 -17.95
C VAL A 380 7.84 -0.70 -17.06
N PHE A 381 6.55 -0.78 -16.70
CA PHE A 381 6.00 -1.86 -15.90
C PHE A 381 5.27 -2.89 -16.76
N THR A 382 5.52 -4.16 -16.47
CA THR A 382 4.74 -5.30 -16.96
C THR A 382 4.44 -6.27 -15.82
N GLU A 383 3.42 -7.11 -15.95
CA GLU A 383 3.12 -8.14 -14.93
C GLU A 383 3.86 -9.46 -15.20
N PHE A 384 4.33 -9.67 -16.42
CA PHE A 384 4.82 -10.96 -16.87
C PHE A 384 6.32 -10.96 -17.20
N VAL A 385 7.06 -11.89 -16.59
CA VAL A 385 8.50 -12.06 -16.86
C VAL A 385 8.78 -12.32 -18.34
N PRO A 386 8.01 -13.17 -19.08
CA PRO A 386 8.26 -13.34 -20.52
C PRO A 386 8.05 -12.06 -21.32
N THR A 387 7.10 -11.21 -20.93
CA THR A 387 6.94 -9.87 -21.53
C THR A 387 8.15 -8.99 -21.22
N LEU A 388 8.64 -8.98 -19.98
CA LEU A 388 9.82 -8.23 -19.59
C LEU A 388 11.05 -8.62 -20.43
N GLU A 389 11.29 -9.92 -20.60
CA GLU A 389 12.39 -10.45 -21.44
C GLU A 389 12.25 -10.03 -22.90
N HIS A 390 11.02 -10.06 -23.41
CA HIS A 390 10.72 -9.63 -24.78
C HIS A 390 10.96 -8.12 -24.98
N LEU A 391 10.55 -7.29 -24.02
CA LEU A 391 10.80 -5.84 -24.06
C LEU A 391 12.29 -5.52 -23.97
N ALA A 392 13.06 -6.30 -23.21
CA ALA A 392 14.52 -6.19 -23.17
C ALA A 392 15.16 -6.48 -24.55
N GLU A 393 14.64 -7.48 -25.26
CA GLU A 393 15.08 -7.80 -26.63
C GLU A 393 14.78 -6.66 -27.61
N ILE A 394 13.59 -6.05 -27.52
CA ILE A 394 13.22 -4.88 -28.32
C ILE A 394 14.18 -3.71 -28.03
N CYS A 395 14.46 -3.41 -26.76
CA CYS A 395 15.40 -2.36 -26.37
C CYS A 395 16.81 -2.63 -26.94
N ARG A 396 17.30 -3.88 -26.85
CA ARG A 396 18.62 -4.28 -27.37
C ARG A 396 18.69 -4.07 -28.87
N ARG A 397 17.69 -4.51 -29.65
CA ARG A 397 17.69 -4.36 -31.13
C ARG A 397 17.62 -2.90 -31.57
N ARG A 398 17.04 -2.03 -30.75
CA ARG A 398 16.92 -0.59 -31.02
C ARG A 398 18.04 0.25 -30.38
N ASN A 399 19.06 -0.38 -29.76
CA ASN A 399 20.17 0.29 -29.06
C ASN A 399 19.69 1.24 -27.93
N ILE A 400 18.60 0.91 -27.26
CA ILE A 400 18.09 1.65 -26.10
C ILE A 400 18.81 1.11 -24.85
N ARG A 401 19.41 2.01 -24.05
CA ARG A 401 20.09 1.65 -22.80
C ARG A 401 19.03 1.34 -21.74
N TYR A 402 19.03 0.11 -21.23
CA TYR A 402 18.05 -0.32 -20.24
C TYR A 402 18.69 -1.06 -19.07
N SER A 403 17.95 -1.08 -17.96
CA SER A 403 18.20 -1.92 -16.78
C SER A 403 16.99 -2.83 -16.53
N LEU A 404 17.24 -4.06 -16.07
CA LEU A 404 16.20 -5.04 -15.77
C LEU A 404 15.99 -5.13 -14.25
N PHE A 405 14.72 -5.13 -13.85
CA PHE A 405 14.33 -5.25 -12.45
C PHE A 405 13.16 -6.23 -12.30
N SER A 406 13.42 -7.44 -11.83
CA SER A 406 12.39 -8.47 -11.61
C SER A 406 12.34 -8.91 -10.14
N GLY A 407 11.22 -9.54 -9.77
CA GLY A 407 11.01 -10.05 -8.42
C GLY A 407 12.05 -11.10 -8.00
N ASP A 408 12.54 -11.89 -8.96
CA ASP A 408 13.46 -13.02 -8.75
C ASP A 408 14.92 -12.60 -8.50
N LEU A 409 15.27 -11.34 -8.72
CA LEU A 409 16.61 -10.82 -8.47
C LEU A 409 16.95 -10.83 -6.98
N SER A 410 18.20 -11.15 -6.65
CA SER A 410 18.71 -10.98 -5.29
C SER A 410 18.65 -9.51 -4.84
N ARG A 411 18.74 -9.25 -3.54
CA ARG A 411 18.72 -7.87 -3.02
C ARG A 411 19.87 -7.03 -3.61
N GLY A 412 21.07 -7.59 -3.71
CA GLY A 412 22.24 -6.91 -4.30
C GLY A 412 22.05 -6.59 -5.78
N ASP A 413 21.49 -7.54 -6.55
CA ASP A 413 21.23 -7.32 -7.96
C ASP A 413 20.14 -6.27 -8.19
N LYS A 414 19.13 -6.21 -7.31
CA LYS A 414 18.11 -5.15 -7.32
C LYS A 414 18.71 -3.77 -7.10
N ASP A 415 19.60 -3.64 -6.11
CA ASP A 415 20.31 -2.37 -5.85
C ASP A 415 21.20 -1.97 -7.03
N ALA A 416 21.93 -2.91 -7.61
CA ALA A 416 22.75 -2.68 -8.80
C ALA A 416 21.90 -2.26 -10.03
N ALA A 417 20.72 -2.87 -10.21
CA ALA A 417 19.80 -2.50 -11.31
C ALA A 417 19.30 -1.06 -11.18
N ILE A 418 18.94 -0.62 -9.97
CA ILE A 418 18.52 0.76 -9.73
C ILE A 418 19.67 1.75 -9.91
N ALA A 419 20.87 1.42 -9.42
CA ALA A 419 22.06 2.24 -9.64
C ALA A 419 22.36 2.39 -11.14
N ARG A 420 22.35 1.30 -11.89
CA ARG A 420 22.51 1.34 -13.35
C ARG A 420 21.43 2.20 -14.03
N PHE A 421 20.17 2.08 -13.62
CA PHE A 421 19.09 2.91 -14.15
C PHE A 421 19.32 4.38 -13.85
N ARG A 422 19.76 4.72 -12.65
CA ARG A 422 20.07 6.11 -12.28
C ARG A 422 21.19 6.70 -13.12
N ASP A 423 22.29 5.96 -13.27
CA ASP A 423 23.55 6.52 -13.74
C ASP A 423 23.82 6.26 -15.24
N GLU A 424 23.37 5.13 -15.80
CA GLU A 424 23.80 4.66 -17.12
C GLU A 424 22.64 4.41 -18.09
N ALA A 425 21.49 3.90 -17.61
CA ALA A 425 20.39 3.49 -18.48
C ALA A 425 19.29 4.56 -18.55
N ASP A 426 18.59 4.63 -19.68
CA ASP A 426 17.48 5.55 -19.90
C ASP A 426 16.15 4.92 -19.50
N VAL A 427 16.07 3.58 -19.52
CA VAL A 427 14.86 2.81 -19.28
C VAL A 427 15.08 1.79 -18.17
N LEU A 428 14.14 1.72 -17.23
CA LEU A 428 14.01 0.61 -16.28
C LEU A 428 12.85 -0.27 -16.72
N LEU A 429 13.13 -1.51 -17.12
CA LEU A 429 12.09 -2.51 -17.36
C LEU A 429 11.83 -3.27 -16.06
N SER A 430 10.61 -3.23 -15.53
CA SER A 430 10.30 -3.78 -14.21
C SER A 430 9.05 -4.65 -14.22
N THR A 431 9.08 -5.78 -13.49
CA THR A 431 7.84 -6.47 -13.12
C THR A 431 7.19 -5.76 -11.93
N GLY A 432 5.84 -5.82 -11.85
CA GLY A 432 5.08 -5.18 -10.77
C GLY A 432 5.58 -5.55 -9.37
N ALA A 433 5.86 -6.82 -9.13
CA ALA A 433 6.42 -7.32 -7.87
C ALA A 433 7.88 -6.88 -7.62
N GLY A 434 8.63 -6.61 -8.68
CA GLY A 434 10.03 -6.15 -8.57
C GLY A 434 10.16 -4.73 -8.06
N GLY A 435 9.23 -3.84 -8.45
CA GLY A 435 9.26 -2.41 -8.09
C GLY A 435 8.81 -2.07 -6.68
N GLU A 436 8.30 -3.02 -5.89
CA GLU A 436 7.80 -2.75 -4.54
C GLU A 436 8.94 -2.30 -3.59
N GLY A 437 8.68 -1.20 -2.87
CA GLY A 437 9.60 -0.69 -1.85
C GLY A 437 10.71 0.26 -2.32
N ARG A 438 10.97 0.42 -3.63
CA ARG A 438 12.07 1.26 -4.14
C ARG A 438 11.62 2.67 -4.52
N ASN A 439 12.49 3.64 -4.23
CA ASN A 439 12.29 5.03 -4.61
C ASN A 439 12.84 5.28 -6.03
N LEU A 440 11.96 5.68 -6.94
CA LEU A 440 12.28 5.97 -8.35
C LEU A 440 11.97 7.42 -8.72
N GLN A 441 11.92 8.34 -7.75
CA GLN A 441 11.53 9.74 -7.96
C GLN A 441 12.51 10.55 -8.82
N PHE A 442 13.66 10.01 -9.19
CA PHE A 442 14.56 10.59 -10.19
C PHE A 442 14.12 10.29 -11.63
N ALA A 443 13.10 9.47 -11.82
CA ALA A 443 12.42 9.28 -13.09
C ALA A 443 11.17 10.18 -13.16
N ASP A 444 10.79 10.60 -14.36
CA ASP A 444 9.63 11.44 -14.61
C ASP A 444 8.56 10.76 -15.48
N THR A 445 8.84 9.56 -15.97
CA THR A 445 7.94 8.87 -16.89
C THR A 445 7.66 7.44 -16.42
N VAL A 446 6.38 7.09 -16.38
CA VAL A 446 5.86 5.75 -16.10
C VAL A 446 5.13 5.23 -17.33
N ILE A 447 5.47 4.05 -17.80
CA ILE A 447 4.74 3.35 -18.86
C ILE A 447 4.19 2.04 -18.27
N ASN A 448 2.87 1.89 -18.25
CA ASN A 448 2.21 0.64 -17.95
C ASN A 448 2.02 -0.11 -19.28
N PHE A 449 2.89 -1.06 -19.58
CA PHE A 449 2.83 -1.86 -20.81
C PHE A 449 1.63 -2.80 -20.83
N ASP A 450 1.28 -3.34 -19.66
CA ASP A 450 0.01 -4.02 -19.39
C ASP A 450 -0.66 -3.42 -18.16
N LEU A 451 -1.98 -3.46 -18.18
CA LEU A 451 -2.82 -2.91 -17.14
C LEU A 451 -3.18 -4.00 -16.14
N PRO A 452 -2.75 -3.89 -14.88
CA PRO A 452 -3.32 -4.73 -13.84
C PRO A 452 -4.82 -4.42 -13.70
N TRP A 453 -5.63 -5.45 -13.62
CA TRP A 453 -7.09 -5.27 -13.49
C TRP A 453 -7.50 -4.68 -12.14
N ASN A 454 -6.63 -4.80 -11.15
CA ASN A 454 -6.80 -4.06 -9.89
C ASN A 454 -6.14 -2.66 -9.97
N PRO A 455 -6.93 -1.57 -9.95
CA PRO A 455 -6.41 -0.21 -10.12
C PRO A 455 -5.46 0.24 -8.99
N MET A 456 -5.52 -0.38 -7.81
CA MET A 456 -4.58 -0.11 -6.74
C MET A 456 -3.12 -0.43 -7.13
N ARG A 457 -2.92 -1.45 -7.96
CA ARG A 457 -1.58 -1.76 -8.49
C ARG A 457 -1.06 -0.68 -9.43
N LEU A 458 -1.94 -0.06 -10.24
CA LEU A 458 -1.57 1.10 -11.07
C LEU A 458 -1.15 2.28 -10.20
N GLU A 459 -1.93 2.58 -9.17
CA GLU A 459 -1.62 3.65 -8.23
C GLU A 459 -0.28 3.40 -7.51
N GLN A 460 -0.03 2.17 -7.07
CA GLN A 460 1.25 1.78 -6.48
C GLN A 460 2.43 1.95 -7.46
N ARG A 461 2.26 1.59 -8.74
CA ARG A 461 3.30 1.82 -9.77
C ARG A 461 3.61 3.31 -9.95
N VAL A 462 2.59 4.14 -10.10
CA VAL A 462 2.72 5.60 -10.22
C VAL A 462 3.35 6.20 -8.97
N GLY A 463 2.93 5.75 -7.79
CA GLY A 463 3.46 6.18 -6.49
C GLY A 463 4.95 5.86 -6.26
N ARG A 464 5.60 5.07 -7.11
CA ARG A 464 7.06 4.86 -7.08
C ARG A 464 7.84 6.05 -7.63
N VAL A 465 7.25 6.76 -8.57
CA VAL A 465 7.82 7.93 -9.26
C VAL A 465 7.22 9.22 -8.72
N HIS A 466 5.89 9.28 -8.58
CA HIS A 466 5.17 10.45 -8.07
C HIS A 466 5.02 10.38 -6.54
N ARG A 467 5.97 10.98 -5.87
CA ARG A 467 6.14 10.89 -4.42
C ARG A 467 6.68 12.21 -3.89
N ILE A 468 6.60 12.46 -2.57
CA ILE A 468 7.25 13.60 -1.92
C ILE A 468 8.74 13.60 -2.26
N GLY A 469 9.25 14.74 -2.75
CA GLY A 469 10.62 14.87 -3.27
C GLY A 469 10.74 14.72 -4.80
N GLN A 470 9.64 14.50 -5.52
CA GLN A 470 9.60 14.60 -6.98
C GLN A 470 9.54 16.08 -7.38
N GLU A 471 10.48 16.50 -8.23
CA GLU A 471 10.63 17.91 -8.65
C GLU A 471 10.00 18.19 -10.02
N HIS A 472 9.68 17.14 -10.80
CA HIS A 472 9.20 17.24 -12.17
C HIS A 472 7.80 16.66 -12.32
N ASP A 473 7.04 17.18 -13.27
CA ASP A 473 5.76 16.59 -13.67
C ASP A 473 5.94 15.14 -14.12
N VAL A 474 5.03 14.28 -13.71
CA VAL A 474 5.10 12.84 -13.98
C VAL A 474 4.18 12.47 -15.12
N PHE A 475 4.77 11.96 -16.20
CA PHE A 475 4.05 11.49 -17.37
C PHE A 475 3.72 10.00 -17.24
N ILE A 476 2.45 9.65 -17.41
CA ILE A 476 1.95 8.27 -17.25
C ILE A 476 1.33 7.83 -18.58
N PHE A 477 1.90 6.79 -19.19
CA PHE A 477 1.37 6.21 -20.42
C PHE A 477 0.84 4.82 -20.14
N ASN A 478 -0.45 4.62 -20.41
CA ASN A 478 -1.12 3.35 -20.19
C ASN A 478 -1.39 2.69 -21.54
N PHE A 479 -0.68 1.60 -21.81
CA PHE A 479 -0.81 0.84 -23.06
C PHE A 479 -1.94 -0.18 -22.91
N CYS A 480 -2.80 -0.24 -23.90
CA CYS A 480 -3.77 -1.33 -24.09
C CYS A 480 -3.94 -1.64 -25.58
N GLN A 481 -4.43 -2.81 -25.87
CA GLN A 481 -4.78 -3.20 -27.22
C GLN A 481 -6.28 -2.96 -27.45
N ALA A 482 -6.64 -2.43 -28.61
CA ALA A 482 -8.03 -2.17 -28.94
C ALA A 482 -8.85 -3.47 -28.96
N GLY A 483 -10.08 -3.42 -28.45
CA GLY A 483 -10.98 -4.57 -28.36
C GLY A 483 -10.73 -5.52 -27.18
N THR A 484 -9.85 -5.14 -26.24
CA THR A 484 -9.53 -5.98 -25.07
C THR A 484 -10.25 -5.50 -23.80
N VAL A 485 -10.33 -6.36 -22.78
CA VAL A 485 -10.81 -6.00 -21.44
C VAL A 485 -10.06 -4.80 -20.88
N GLU A 486 -8.74 -4.73 -21.15
CA GLU A 486 -7.88 -3.65 -20.68
C GLU A 486 -8.29 -2.29 -21.28
N GLU A 487 -8.73 -2.24 -22.54
CA GLU A 487 -9.25 -1.00 -23.12
C GLU A 487 -10.52 -0.53 -22.42
N HIS A 488 -11.49 -1.43 -22.22
CA HIS A 488 -12.74 -1.08 -21.53
C HIS A 488 -12.47 -0.61 -20.09
N LEU A 489 -11.60 -1.33 -19.38
CA LEU A 489 -11.22 -0.98 -18.03
C LEU A 489 -10.50 0.38 -17.98
N LEU A 490 -9.55 0.63 -18.88
CA LEU A 490 -8.81 1.88 -18.96
C LEU A 490 -9.75 3.06 -19.25
N ARG A 491 -10.72 2.89 -20.14
CA ARG A 491 -11.74 3.90 -20.42
C ARG A 491 -12.56 4.24 -19.18
N VAL A 492 -12.96 3.24 -18.40
CA VAL A 492 -13.67 3.46 -17.12
C VAL A 492 -12.79 4.20 -16.11
N LEU A 493 -11.57 3.75 -15.92
CA LEU A 493 -10.67 4.32 -14.90
C LEU A 493 -10.17 5.71 -15.27
N HIS A 494 -9.85 5.95 -16.53
CA HIS A 494 -9.33 7.23 -17.02
C HIS A 494 -10.46 8.24 -17.28
N ASP A 495 -11.40 7.90 -18.18
CA ASP A 495 -12.38 8.87 -18.67
C ASP A 495 -13.53 9.12 -17.68
N LYS A 496 -13.90 8.11 -16.89
CA LYS A 496 -15.01 8.22 -15.93
C LYS A 496 -14.55 8.60 -14.54
N VAL A 497 -13.57 7.88 -14.01
CA VAL A 497 -13.12 8.08 -12.61
C VAL A 497 -12.06 9.15 -12.49
N ASN A 498 -11.36 9.49 -13.58
CA ASN A 498 -10.16 10.35 -13.56
C ASN A 498 -9.13 9.83 -12.52
N MET A 499 -8.92 8.52 -12.50
CA MET A 499 -8.10 7.85 -11.49
C MET A 499 -6.71 8.48 -11.34
N PHE A 500 -6.10 8.88 -12.45
CA PHE A 500 -4.74 9.41 -12.45
C PHE A 500 -4.62 10.84 -11.89
N GLU A 501 -5.72 11.55 -11.74
CA GLU A 501 -5.80 12.83 -11.05
C GLU A 501 -6.09 12.68 -9.55
N LEU A 502 -6.54 11.50 -9.12
CA LEU A 502 -6.82 11.22 -7.71
C LEU A 502 -5.53 11.26 -6.89
N VAL A 503 -5.68 11.61 -5.66
CA VAL A 503 -4.62 11.52 -4.67
C VAL A 503 -4.31 10.04 -4.40
N VAL A 504 -3.03 9.71 -4.16
CA VAL A 504 -2.62 8.35 -3.79
C VAL A 504 -3.45 7.86 -2.60
N GLY A 505 -4.10 6.70 -2.74
CA GLY A 505 -4.97 6.08 -1.74
C GLY A 505 -6.46 6.47 -1.82
N GLU A 506 -6.86 7.50 -2.57
CA GLU A 506 -8.29 7.78 -2.79
C GLU A 506 -8.99 6.66 -3.55
N MET A 507 -8.26 5.99 -4.45
CA MET A 507 -8.82 4.86 -5.20
C MET A 507 -9.16 3.66 -4.30
N ASP A 508 -8.36 3.41 -3.27
CA ASP A 508 -8.63 2.34 -2.29
C ASP A 508 -9.94 2.61 -1.53
N ALA A 509 -10.13 3.84 -1.09
CA ALA A 509 -11.37 4.26 -0.42
C ALA A 509 -12.60 4.17 -1.35
N ILE A 510 -12.44 4.52 -2.63
CA ILE A 510 -13.51 4.38 -3.63
C ILE A 510 -13.86 2.91 -3.84
N LEU A 511 -12.87 2.04 -4.00
CA LEU A 511 -13.09 0.59 -4.16
C LEU A 511 -13.68 -0.05 -2.91
N GLY A 512 -13.23 0.36 -1.72
CA GLY A 512 -13.76 -0.10 -0.44
C GLY A 512 -15.22 0.29 -0.21
N SER A 513 -15.73 1.30 -0.92
CA SER A 513 -17.13 1.73 -0.89
C SER A 513 -18.03 0.94 -1.86
N LEU A 514 -17.46 0.09 -2.71
CA LEU A 514 -18.26 -0.83 -3.53
C LEU A 514 -18.81 -1.96 -2.64
N ASP A 515 -20.12 -2.19 -2.68
CA ASP A 515 -20.80 -3.27 -1.94
C ASP A 515 -20.47 -4.66 -2.54
N ASP A 516 -19.21 -4.94 -2.81
CA ASP A 516 -18.76 -6.21 -3.36
C ASP A 516 -17.60 -6.76 -2.51
N ALA A 517 -17.78 -7.95 -1.95
CA ALA A 517 -16.78 -8.60 -1.11
C ALA A 517 -15.65 -9.29 -1.91
N ARG A 518 -15.77 -9.32 -3.26
CA ARG A 518 -14.80 -9.95 -4.17
C ARG A 518 -13.63 -9.01 -4.47
N ASP A 519 -12.48 -9.58 -4.87
CA ASP A 519 -11.41 -8.77 -5.44
C ASP A 519 -11.89 -8.08 -6.74
N PHE A 520 -11.51 -6.83 -6.93
CA PHE A 520 -11.94 -6.04 -8.09
C PHE A 520 -11.59 -6.71 -9.43
N ALA A 521 -10.46 -7.42 -9.51
CA ALA A 521 -10.08 -8.16 -10.71
C ALA A 521 -11.03 -9.33 -11.00
N GLU A 522 -11.52 -10.03 -9.97
CA GLU A 522 -12.54 -11.07 -10.10
C GLU A 522 -13.86 -10.47 -10.58
N LEU A 523 -14.26 -9.33 -10.03
CA LEU A 523 -15.45 -8.60 -10.47
C LEU A 523 -15.37 -8.25 -11.97
N VAL A 524 -14.23 -7.70 -12.42
CA VAL A 524 -14.01 -7.35 -13.84
C VAL A 524 -14.11 -8.59 -14.73
N MET A 525 -13.53 -9.72 -14.30
CA MET A 525 -13.59 -10.99 -15.06
C MET A 525 -15.02 -11.50 -15.20
N ASP A 526 -15.78 -11.53 -14.11
CA ASP A 526 -17.17 -11.98 -14.10
C ASP A 526 -18.05 -11.10 -14.99
N LEU A 527 -17.89 -9.77 -14.88
CA LEU A 527 -18.62 -8.82 -15.72
C LEU A 527 -18.32 -9.01 -17.21
N TRP A 528 -17.04 -9.15 -17.55
CA TRP A 528 -16.62 -9.35 -18.93
C TRP A 528 -17.16 -10.66 -19.53
N LEU A 529 -17.09 -11.77 -18.77
CA LEU A 529 -17.59 -13.07 -19.23
C LEU A 529 -19.11 -13.07 -19.44
N SER A 530 -19.87 -12.44 -18.54
CA SER A 530 -21.30 -12.29 -18.70
C SER A 530 -21.66 -11.38 -19.87
N ALA A 531 -20.98 -10.25 -20.02
CA ALA A 531 -21.18 -9.29 -21.09
C ALA A 531 -20.85 -9.86 -22.48
N ARG A 532 -19.81 -10.70 -22.58
CA ARG A 532 -19.45 -11.37 -23.84
C ARG A 532 -20.55 -12.32 -24.35
N GLN A 533 -21.29 -12.92 -23.41
CA GLN A 533 -22.40 -13.82 -23.77
C GLN A 533 -23.64 -13.06 -24.32
N SER A 534 -23.92 -11.89 -23.74
CA SER A 534 -25.04 -11.04 -24.16
C SER A 534 -24.72 -10.15 -25.36
N GLY A 535 -23.45 -9.95 -25.69
CA GLY A 535 -23.00 -8.97 -26.69
C GLY A 535 -23.01 -7.52 -26.18
N GLU A 536 -23.13 -7.31 -24.88
CA GLU A 536 -23.35 -6.01 -24.22
C GLU A 536 -22.12 -5.53 -23.46
N VAL A 537 -20.91 -5.82 -23.96
CA VAL A 537 -19.65 -5.51 -23.24
C VAL A 537 -19.54 -4.03 -22.89
N GLU A 538 -19.85 -3.14 -23.80
CA GLU A 538 -19.77 -1.70 -23.55
C GLU A 538 -20.75 -1.25 -22.46
N GLN A 539 -21.97 -1.77 -22.47
CA GLN A 539 -23.00 -1.43 -21.49
C GLN A 539 -22.59 -1.85 -20.07
N VAL A 540 -22.08 -3.07 -19.91
CA VAL A 540 -21.68 -3.60 -18.60
C VAL A 540 -20.51 -2.82 -18.01
N PHE A 541 -19.52 -2.42 -18.83
CA PHE A 541 -18.43 -1.56 -18.36
C PHE A 541 -18.88 -0.12 -18.11
N GLU A 542 -19.87 0.39 -18.84
CA GLU A 542 -20.51 1.67 -18.53
C GLU A 542 -21.21 1.65 -17.16
N GLU A 543 -21.94 0.59 -16.86
CA GLU A 543 -22.58 0.38 -15.55
C GLU A 543 -21.52 0.28 -14.41
N LEU A 544 -20.40 -0.41 -14.63
CA LEU A 544 -19.27 -0.42 -13.69
C LEU A 544 -18.74 1.01 -13.48
N GLY A 545 -18.60 1.79 -14.56
CA GLY A 545 -18.18 3.18 -14.49
C GLY A 545 -19.12 4.04 -13.64
N GLN A 546 -20.43 3.89 -13.79
CA GLN A 546 -21.44 4.59 -12.98
C GLN A 546 -21.37 4.20 -11.50
N ARG A 547 -21.16 2.93 -11.19
CA ARG A 547 -20.96 2.47 -9.79
C ARG A 547 -19.72 3.10 -9.16
N LEU A 548 -18.60 3.15 -9.88
CA LEU A 548 -17.37 3.79 -9.41
C LEU A 548 -17.53 5.31 -9.25
N LEU A 549 -18.26 5.98 -10.14
CA LEU A 549 -18.57 7.41 -10.02
C LEU A 549 -19.44 7.69 -8.79
N ALA A 550 -20.43 6.86 -8.52
CA ALA A 550 -21.25 6.98 -7.32
C ALA A 550 -20.41 6.82 -6.04
N ALA A 551 -19.53 5.81 -6.01
CA ALA A 551 -18.60 5.59 -4.90
C ALA A 551 -17.62 6.77 -4.73
N LYS A 552 -17.09 7.34 -5.82
CA LYS A 552 -16.26 8.56 -5.80
C LYS A 552 -17.00 9.76 -5.22
N ALA A 553 -18.25 9.98 -5.64
CA ALA A 553 -19.08 11.07 -5.13
C ALA A 553 -19.40 10.91 -3.63
N GLU A 554 -19.62 9.69 -3.18
CA GLU A 554 -19.78 9.37 -1.74
C GLU A 554 -18.50 9.65 -0.95
N HIS A 555 -17.35 9.21 -1.47
CA HIS A 555 -16.05 9.49 -0.87
C HIS A 555 -15.76 10.99 -0.78
N ALA A 556 -16.07 11.77 -1.82
CA ALA A 556 -15.90 13.23 -1.81
C ALA A 556 -16.72 13.91 -0.70
N LYS A 557 -17.96 13.46 -0.46
CA LYS A 557 -18.78 13.95 0.67
C LYS A 557 -18.18 13.60 2.02
N VAL A 558 -17.58 12.41 2.14
CA VAL A 558 -16.88 12.00 3.38
C VAL A 558 -15.67 12.90 3.61
N LYS A 559 -14.89 13.18 2.58
CA LYS A 559 -13.72 14.07 2.65
C LYS A 559 -14.10 15.50 3.04
N GLU A 560 -15.13 16.06 2.42
CA GLU A 560 -15.66 17.38 2.76
C GLU A 560 -16.12 17.44 4.24
N PHE A 561 -16.77 16.38 4.70
CA PHE A 561 -17.18 16.27 6.10
C PHE A 561 -15.98 16.19 7.06
N ASP A 562 -14.98 15.36 6.73
CA ASP A 562 -13.75 15.22 7.50
C ASP A 562 -13.00 16.57 7.60
N GLU A 563 -12.89 17.29 6.49
CA GLU A 563 -12.29 18.62 6.46
C GLU A 563 -13.06 19.63 7.33
N ALA A 564 -14.40 19.61 7.26
CA ALA A 564 -15.25 20.46 8.09
C ALA A 564 -15.17 20.12 9.59
N LEU A 565 -15.02 18.84 9.93
CA LEU A 565 -14.94 18.38 11.32
C LEU A 565 -13.57 18.63 11.93
N PHE A 566 -12.50 18.36 11.20
CA PHE A 566 -11.15 18.35 11.76
C PHE A 566 -10.36 19.62 11.51
N HIS A 567 -10.66 20.40 10.48
CA HIS A 567 -9.98 21.67 10.15
C HIS A 567 -8.47 21.66 10.53
N ARG A 568 -7.84 22.81 10.71
CA ARG A 568 -6.40 22.96 11.04
C ARG A 568 -6.04 22.73 12.51
N ASP A 569 -7.01 22.41 13.36
CA ASP A 569 -6.82 22.30 14.83
C ASP A 569 -5.95 21.10 15.28
N PHE A 570 -5.65 20.16 14.37
CA PHE A 570 -4.91 18.94 14.65
C PHE A 570 -3.52 18.90 14.00
N GLU A 571 -3.18 19.93 13.24
CA GLU A 571 -1.87 20.10 12.60
C GLU A 571 -0.76 20.30 13.66
N VAL A 572 0.46 19.93 13.32
CA VAL A 572 1.63 20.10 14.18
C VAL A 572 2.56 21.19 13.65
#